data_55cc2d06023061b77b7a1f4e035fd0b1
#
_entry.id   55cc2d06023061b77b7a1f4e035fd0b1
#
_cell.length_a   1.000
_cell.length_b   1.000
_cell.length_c   1.000
_cell.angle_alpha   90.00
_cell.angle_beta   90.00
_cell.angle_gamma   90.00
#
_symmetry.space_group_name_H-M   'P 1'
#
loop_
_entity.id
_entity.type
_entity.pdbx_description
1 polymer ?
#
loop_
_entity_poly.entity_id
_entity_poly.type
_entity_poly.pdbx_seq_one_letter_code
_entity_poly.pdbx_strand_id
1 'polypeptide(L)'
;MRVVVRLIALSAAVLAAAPALALDLNGFRAQHKLPRLAHSTMLAGAAYEHAHDLANRNHLDHNGFRSRMGAISSTAAENVAFGCATEDCVIRMWARSAGHRRNMLMKGISRYGIASATASNGRKYWVLELGN
;
A
#
# COMPACT_ATOMS: atom_id res chain seq x y z
N MET A 1 26.35 67.06 -0.73
CA MET A 1 26.58 65.60 -0.80
C MET A 1 25.26 64.85 -0.48
N ARG A 2 24.61 64.30 -1.48
CA ARG A 2 23.32 63.55 -1.28
C ARG A 2 23.62 62.05 -1.22
N VAL A 3 23.38 61.46 -0.07
CA VAL A 3 23.49 59.96 0.12
C VAL A 3 22.24 59.34 -0.41
N VAL A 4 22.37 58.53 -1.45
CA VAL A 4 21.27 57.72 -1.99
C VAL A 4 21.32 56.34 -1.31
N VAL A 5 20.39 56.11 -0.39
CA VAL A 5 20.21 54.81 0.25
C VAL A 5 19.38 53.92 -0.72
N ARG A 6 20.00 52.89 -1.31
CA ARG A 6 19.30 51.89 -2.10
C ARG A 6 18.77 50.81 -1.16
N LEU A 7 17.46 50.76 -1.00
CA LEU A 7 16.76 49.66 -0.36
C LEU A 7 16.76 48.42 -1.30
N ILE A 8 17.49 47.40 -0.93
CA ILE A 8 17.44 46.11 -1.62
C ILE A 8 16.27 45.32 -1.01
N ALA A 9 15.18 45.18 -1.76
CA ALA A 9 14.06 44.32 -1.39
C ALA A 9 14.46 42.87 -1.60
N LEU A 10 14.61 42.10 -0.50
CA LEU A 10 14.87 40.69 -0.53
C LEU A 10 13.51 39.98 -0.70
N SER A 11 13.21 39.57 -1.93
CA SER A 11 12.02 38.76 -2.22
C SER A 11 12.27 37.31 -1.74
N ALA A 12 11.67 36.94 -0.63
CA ALA A 12 11.63 35.52 -0.19
C ALA A 12 10.67 34.74 -1.10
N ALA A 13 11.21 33.95 -1.99
CA ALA A 13 10.40 32.98 -2.75
C ALA A 13 9.93 31.86 -1.80
N VAL A 14 8.65 31.84 -1.47
CA VAL A 14 8.02 30.73 -0.76
C VAL A 14 7.87 29.59 -1.77
N LEU A 15 8.75 28.59 -1.70
CA LEU A 15 8.55 27.32 -2.41
C LEU A 15 7.36 26.60 -1.76
N ALA A 16 6.21 26.65 -2.40
CA ALA A 16 5.10 25.76 -2.04
C ALA A 16 5.50 24.31 -2.37
N ALA A 17 5.67 23.47 -1.35
CA ALA A 17 5.88 22.05 -1.55
C ALA A 17 4.61 21.46 -2.19
N ALA A 18 4.75 20.85 -3.37
CA ALA A 18 3.67 20.10 -3.99
C ALA A 18 3.22 18.97 -3.04
N PRO A 19 1.91 18.71 -2.90
CA PRO A 19 1.45 17.61 -2.08
C PRO A 19 2.07 16.31 -2.61
N ALA A 20 2.64 15.50 -1.71
CA ALA A 20 3.15 14.19 -2.05
C ALA A 20 1.98 13.34 -2.55
N LEU A 21 2.10 12.73 -3.73
CA LEU A 21 1.10 11.80 -4.25
C LEU A 21 0.93 10.62 -3.30
N ALA A 22 -0.32 10.19 -3.10
CA ALA A 22 -0.62 8.98 -2.34
C ALA A 22 0.11 7.77 -2.96
N LEU A 23 0.75 6.97 -2.11
CA LEU A 23 1.51 5.81 -2.55
C LEU A 23 0.60 4.59 -2.62
N ASP A 24 0.46 4.00 -3.80
CA ASP A 24 -0.12 2.68 -4.02
C ASP A 24 0.96 1.61 -4.24
N LEU A 25 0.56 0.34 -4.37
CA LEU A 25 1.48 -0.76 -4.61
C LEU A 25 2.33 -0.54 -5.87
N ASN A 26 1.72 -0.11 -6.95
CA ASN A 26 2.42 0.09 -8.21
C ASN A 26 3.36 1.30 -8.18
N GLY A 27 3.02 2.33 -7.45
CA GLY A 27 3.92 3.46 -7.16
C GLY A 27 5.14 3.02 -6.36
N PHE A 28 4.93 2.17 -5.33
CA PHE A 28 6.03 1.60 -4.56
C PHE A 28 6.95 0.71 -5.43
N ARG A 29 6.38 -0.16 -6.28
CA ARG A 29 7.16 -0.99 -7.21
C ARG A 29 7.96 -0.15 -8.21
N ALA A 30 7.37 0.93 -8.73
CA ALA A 30 8.03 1.85 -9.66
C ALA A 30 9.24 2.55 -9.02
N GLN A 31 9.16 2.93 -7.75
CA GLN A 31 10.30 3.47 -6.98
C GLN A 31 11.48 2.47 -6.92
N HIS A 32 11.20 1.17 -7.05
CA HIS A 32 12.19 0.09 -7.05
C HIS A 32 12.48 -0.47 -8.45
N LYS A 33 12.09 0.25 -9.52
CA LYS A 33 12.32 -0.12 -10.93
C LYS A 33 11.73 -1.49 -11.31
N LEU A 34 10.62 -1.86 -10.66
CA LEU A 34 9.88 -3.08 -10.97
C LEU A 34 8.67 -2.78 -11.85
N PRO A 35 8.28 -3.70 -12.74
CA PRO A 35 7.10 -3.53 -13.57
C PRO A 35 5.83 -3.45 -12.72
N ARG A 36 4.84 -2.72 -13.26
CA ARG A 36 3.50 -2.64 -12.68
C ARG A 36 2.83 -4.00 -12.69
N LEU A 37 2.01 -4.26 -11.68
CA LEU A 37 1.10 -5.42 -11.65
C LEU A 37 -0.28 -5.00 -12.15
N ALA A 38 -0.96 -5.92 -12.84
CA ALA A 38 -2.34 -5.72 -13.24
C ALA A 38 -3.27 -5.97 -12.04
N HIS A 39 -4.29 -5.11 -11.87
CA HIS A 39 -5.34 -5.39 -10.88
C HIS A 39 -6.15 -6.61 -11.32
N SER A 40 -6.41 -7.53 -10.39
CA SER A 40 -7.22 -8.73 -10.60
C SER A 40 -8.45 -8.70 -9.70
N THR A 41 -9.63 -8.74 -10.30
CA THR A 41 -10.90 -8.81 -9.54
C THR A 41 -10.99 -10.09 -8.71
N MET A 42 -10.38 -11.18 -9.18
CA MET A 42 -10.33 -12.45 -8.47
C MET A 42 -9.46 -12.36 -7.21
N LEU A 43 -8.25 -11.77 -7.33
CA LEU A 43 -7.38 -11.54 -6.17
C LEU A 43 -7.97 -10.49 -5.21
N ALA A 44 -8.63 -9.46 -5.74
CA ALA A 44 -9.32 -8.46 -4.91
C ALA A 44 -10.50 -9.09 -4.15
N GLY A 45 -11.23 -10.02 -4.75
CA GLY A 45 -12.27 -10.81 -4.09
C GLY A 45 -11.72 -11.67 -2.95
N ALA A 46 -10.61 -12.38 -3.18
CA ALA A 46 -9.93 -13.16 -2.16
C ALA A 46 -9.44 -12.27 -1.00
N ALA A 47 -8.85 -11.11 -1.31
CA ALA A 47 -8.43 -10.12 -0.31
C ALA A 47 -9.62 -9.58 0.49
N TYR A 48 -10.75 -9.31 -0.17
CA TYR A 48 -11.97 -8.83 0.47
C TYR A 48 -12.52 -9.84 1.49
N GLU A 49 -12.67 -11.11 1.08
CA GLU A 49 -13.17 -12.17 1.96
C GLU A 49 -12.28 -12.34 3.20
N HIS A 50 -10.96 -12.34 3.01
CA HIS A 50 -10.04 -12.46 4.14
C HIS A 50 -10.04 -11.22 5.04
N ALA A 51 -10.08 -10.02 4.48
CA ALA A 51 -10.16 -8.79 5.27
C ALA A 51 -11.42 -8.76 6.15
N HIS A 52 -12.56 -9.21 5.62
CA HIS A 52 -13.80 -9.34 6.38
C HIS A 52 -13.72 -10.40 7.48
N ASP A 53 -13.11 -11.54 7.19
CA ASP A 53 -12.88 -12.59 8.20
C ASP A 53 -12.00 -12.08 9.35
N LEU A 54 -10.88 -11.41 9.03
CA LEU A 54 -10.00 -10.79 10.03
C LEU A 54 -10.75 -9.76 10.89
N ALA A 55 -11.54 -8.89 10.25
CA ALA A 55 -12.32 -7.86 10.94
C ALA A 55 -13.40 -8.49 11.84
N ASN A 56 -14.10 -9.50 11.38
CA ASN A 56 -15.15 -10.20 12.14
C ASN A 56 -14.59 -10.91 13.38
N ARG A 57 -13.42 -11.53 13.25
CA ARG A 57 -12.73 -12.19 14.37
C ARG A 57 -11.89 -11.26 15.21
N ASN A 58 -11.69 -10.03 14.75
CA ASN A 58 -10.80 -9.04 15.36
C ASN A 58 -9.39 -9.59 15.62
N HIS A 59 -8.87 -10.36 14.66
CA HIS A 59 -7.62 -11.11 14.77
C HIS A 59 -6.86 -11.08 13.44
N LEU A 60 -5.53 -10.94 13.50
CA LEU A 60 -4.63 -10.86 12.34
C LEU A 60 -3.92 -12.19 12.14
N ASP A 61 -4.12 -12.85 11.01
CA ASP A 61 -3.46 -14.09 10.62
C ASP A 61 -3.46 -14.29 9.09
N HIS A 62 -2.84 -15.38 8.65
CA HIS A 62 -2.83 -15.86 7.26
C HIS A 62 -3.65 -17.14 7.08
N ASN A 63 -4.60 -17.43 7.97
CA ASN A 63 -5.38 -18.64 7.92
C ASN A 63 -6.10 -18.78 6.58
N GLY A 64 -6.07 -19.99 6.01
CA GLY A 64 -6.71 -20.28 4.73
C GLY A 64 -6.00 -19.75 3.49
N PHE A 65 -4.79 -19.15 3.61
CA PHE A 65 -4.05 -18.62 2.47
C PHE A 65 -3.91 -19.63 1.32
N ARG A 66 -3.50 -20.87 1.61
CA ARG A 66 -3.33 -21.91 0.58
C ARG A 66 -4.65 -22.26 -0.11
N SER A 67 -5.75 -22.31 0.64
CA SER A 67 -7.08 -22.58 0.08
C SER A 67 -7.57 -21.43 -0.79
N ARG A 68 -7.37 -20.18 -0.32
CA ARG A 68 -7.76 -18.99 -1.08
C ARG A 68 -7.00 -18.84 -2.38
N MET A 69 -5.68 -19.03 -2.31
CA MET A 69 -4.78 -18.72 -3.42
C MET A 69 -4.46 -19.90 -4.30
N GLY A 70 -4.55 -21.15 -3.81
CA GLY A 70 -4.14 -22.33 -4.57
C GLY A 70 -4.91 -22.59 -5.85
N ALA A 71 -6.17 -22.16 -5.95
CA ALA A 71 -6.98 -22.22 -7.17
C ALA A 71 -6.79 -21.00 -8.09
N ILE A 72 -6.16 -19.93 -7.61
CA ILE A 72 -6.06 -18.64 -8.32
C ILE A 72 -4.69 -18.46 -8.95
N SER A 73 -3.62 -18.88 -8.25
CA SER A 73 -2.24 -18.61 -8.65
C SER A 73 -1.30 -19.72 -8.19
N SER A 74 -0.36 -20.08 -9.07
CA SER A 74 0.71 -21.04 -8.75
C SER A 74 1.85 -20.41 -7.94
N THR A 75 2.01 -19.08 -8.06
CA THR A 75 2.95 -18.29 -7.29
C THR A 75 2.17 -17.18 -6.61
N ALA A 76 2.17 -17.17 -5.28
CA ALA A 76 1.34 -16.25 -4.52
C ALA A 76 2.04 -15.76 -3.25
N ALA A 77 1.68 -14.56 -2.80
CA ALA A 77 2.05 -14.00 -1.50
C ALA A 77 0.90 -13.16 -0.94
N GLU A 78 0.87 -13.02 0.37
CA GLU A 78 -0.14 -12.25 1.09
C GLU A 78 0.53 -11.31 2.08
N ASN A 79 0.05 -10.07 2.15
CA ASN A 79 0.32 -9.16 3.25
C ASN A 79 -0.99 -8.85 3.98
N VAL A 80 -0.94 -8.85 5.29
CA VAL A 80 -2.05 -8.44 6.15
C VAL A 80 -1.58 -7.39 7.15
N ALA A 81 -2.47 -6.45 7.51
CA ALA A 81 -2.21 -5.45 8.53
C ALA A 81 -3.51 -4.89 9.09
N PHE A 82 -3.43 -4.14 10.19
CA PHE A 82 -4.53 -3.34 10.71
C PHE A 82 -4.04 -1.97 11.20
N GLY A 83 -4.97 -1.03 11.35
CA GLY A 83 -4.75 0.27 11.99
C GLY A 83 -4.58 1.44 11.03
N CYS A 84 -4.29 1.19 9.75
CA CYS A 84 -4.22 2.24 8.74
C CYS A 84 -5.60 2.63 8.22
N ALA A 85 -5.87 3.92 8.08
CA ALA A 85 -7.11 4.43 7.50
C ALA A 85 -7.12 4.38 5.96
N THR A 86 -5.95 4.46 5.32
CA THR A 86 -5.78 4.57 3.86
C THR A 86 -4.82 3.52 3.29
N GLU A 87 -4.92 3.27 1.99
CA GLU A 87 -3.98 2.42 1.27
C GLU A 87 -2.55 2.96 1.33
N ASP A 88 -2.35 4.26 1.14
CA ASP A 88 -1.02 4.90 1.28
C ASP A 88 -0.36 4.57 2.63
N CYS A 89 -1.13 4.66 3.70
CA CYS A 89 -0.65 4.33 5.05
C CYS A 89 -0.22 2.86 5.13
N VAL A 90 -1.02 1.91 4.66
CA VAL A 90 -0.71 0.48 4.78
C VAL A 90 0.44 0.07 3.86
N ILE A 91 0.54 0.62 2.66
CA ILE A 91 1.69 0.38 1.77
C ILE A 91 3.00 0.85 2.44
N ARG A 92 3.00 2.03 3.05
CA ARG A 92 4.16 2.53 3.81
C ARG A 92 4.46 1.69 5.05
N MET A 93 3.44 1.18 5.74
CA MET A 93 3.60 0.27 6.86
C MET A 93 4.28 -1.04 6.41
N TRP A 94 3.79 -1.67 5.36
CA TRP A 94 4.39 -2.88 4.80
C TRP A 94 5.80 -2.65 4.26
N ALA A 95 6.07 -1.47 3.68
CA ALA A 95 7.41 -1.12 3.18
C ALA A 95 8.48 -1.09 4.29
N ARG A 96 8.10 -0.88 5.55
CA ARG A 96 9.00 -0.88 6.72
C ARG A 96 9.16 -2.25 7.37
N SER A 97 8.45 -3.26 6.92
CA SER A 97 8.54 -4.64 7.43
C SER A 97 9.22 -5.52 6.39
N ALA A 98 10.34 -6.16 6.73
CA ALA A 98 11.20 -6.89 5.79
C ALA A 98 10.43 -7.96 4.98
N GLY A 99 9.57 -8.75 5.63
CA GLY A 99 8.77 -9.79 4.99
C GLY A 99 7.70 -9.21 4.05
N HIS A 100 6.91 -8.26 4.53
CA HIS A 100 5.88 -7.58 3.74
C HIS A 100 6.47 -6.81 2.56
N ARG A 101 7.57 -6.10 2.78
CA ARG A 101 8.30 -5.39 1.73
C ARG A 101 8.76 -6.36 0.63
N ARG A 102 9.34 -7.51 1.00
CA ARG A 102 9.79 -8.53 0.06
C ARG A 102 8.65 -9.05 -0.81
N ASN A 103 7.47 -9.26 -0.24
CA ASN A 103 6.27 -9.66 -0.98
C ASN A 103 5.87 -8.60 -2.00
N MET A 104 5.78 -7.33 -1.62
CA MET A 104 5.44 -6.24 -2.55
C MET A 104 6.44 -6.06 -3.69
N LEU A 105 7.70 -6.44 -3.48
CA LEU A 105 8.77 -6.37 -4.48
C LEU A 105 9.04 -7.71 -5.18
N MET A 106 8.18 -8.72 -4.97
CA MET A 106 8.35 -10.03 -5.57
C MET A 106 8.40 -9.95 -7.10
N LYS A 107 9.32 -10.71 -7.69
CA LYS A 107 9.42 -10.96 -9.12
C LYS A 107 8.64 -12.23 -9.47
N GLY A 108 8.26 -12.39 -10.73
CA GLY A 108 7.53 -13.59 -11.18
C GLY A 108 6.03 -13.58 -10.86
N ILE A 109 5.51 -12.45 -10.38
CA ILE A 109 4.08 -12.19 -10.24
C ILE A 109 3.66 -11.12 -11.26
N SER A 110 2.40 -11.14 -11.65
CA SER A 110 1.86 -10.24 -12.67
C SER A 110 0.58 -9.51 -12.24
N ARG A 111 -0.07 -9.96 -11.15
CA ARG A 111 -1.38 -9.47 -10.72
C ARG A 111 -1.42 -9.22 -9.21
N TYR A 112 -2.34 -8.38 -8.80
CA TYR A 112 -2.62 -8.09 -7.39
C TYR A 112 -4.09 -7.81 -7.15
N GLY A 113 -4.51 -7.96 -5.90
CA GLY A 113 -5.76 -7.45 -5.37
C GLY A 113 -5.55 -6.94 -3.95
N ILE A 114 -6.17 -5.84 -3.60
CA ILE A 114 -6.12 -5.25 -2.27
C ILE A 114 -7.52 -4.93 -1.80
N ALA A 115 -7.81 -5.17 -0.53
CA ALA A 115 -9.09 -4.85 0.09
C ALA A 115 -8.92 -4.53 1.57
N SER A 116 -9.93 -3.91 2.15
CA SER A 116 -10.01 -3.66 3.58
C SER A 116 -11.41 -3.87 4.13
N ALA A 117 -11.50 -4.16 5.42
CA ALA A 117 -12.75 -4.24 6.16
C ALA A 117 -12.57 -3.61 7.55
N THR A 118 -13.62 -3.00 8.07
CA THR A 118 -13.60 -2.36 9.38
C THR A 118 -14.35 -3.22 10.40
N ALA A 119 -13.67 -3.58 11.48
CA ALA A 119 -14.25 -4.31 12.60
C ALA A 119 -15.23 -3.42 13.39
N SER A 120 -16.08 -4.05 14.22
CA SER A 120 -17.06 -3.35 15.05
C SER A 120 -16.44 -2.35 16.04
N ASN A 121 -15.18 -2.57 16.44
CA ASN A 121 -14.41 -1.65 17.29
C ASN A 121 -13.76 -0.47 16.52
N GLY A 122 -14.04 -0.32 15.22
CA GLY A 122 -13.48 0.72 14.35
C GLY A 122 -12.11 0.40 13.76
N ARG A 123 -11.49 -0.73 14.10
CA ARG A 123 -10.19 -1.14 13.54
C ARG A 123 -10.34 -1.59 12.10
N LYS A 124 -9.53 -1.02 11.21
CA LYS A 124 -9.53 -1.37 9.79
C LYS A 124 -8.45 -2.41 9.50
N TYR A 125 -8.85 -3.52 8.90
CA TYR A 125 -7.99 -4.62 8.46
C TYR A 125 -7.75 -4.54 6.96
N TRP A 126 -6.52 -4.77 6.54
CA TRP A 126 -6.07 -4.72 5.15
C TRP A 126 -5.48 -6.04 4.72
N VAL A 127 -5.80 -6.44 3.50
CA VAL A 127 -5.22 -7.63 2.86
C VAL A 127 -4.78 -7.27 1.45
N LEU A 128 -3.57 -7.68 1.10
CA LEU A 128 -3.00 -7.62 -0.25
C LEU A 128 -2.72 -9.05 -0.69
N GLU A 129 -3.34 -9.47 -1.79
CA GLU A 129 -3.05 -10.74 -2.46
C GLU A 129 -2.24 -10.48 -3.73
N LEU A 130 -1.18 -11.25 -3.92
CA LEU A 130 -0.24 -11.15 -5.03
C LEU A 130 -0.15 -12.50 -5.74
N GLY A 131 -0.12 -12.50 -7.08
CA GLY A 131 -0.06 -13.73 -7.85
C GLY A 131 0.26 -13.56 -9.33
N ASN A 132 0.19 -14.64 -10.07
CA ASN A 132 0.32 -14.69 -11.53
C ASN A 132 -0.88 -15.39 -12.20
#